data_dd4cc7d3107a1cdf30a8becc91d50faf
#
_entry.id   dd4cc7d3107a1cdf30a8becc91d50faf
#
_cell.length_a   1.000
_cell.length_b   1.000
_cell.length_c   1.000
_cell.angle_alpha   90.00
_cell.angle_beta   90.00
_cell.angle_gamma   90.00
#
_symmetry.space_group_name_H-M   'P 1'
#
loop_
_entity.id
_entity.type
_entity.pdbx_description
1 polymer ?
#
loop_
_entity_poly.entity_id
_entity_poly.type
_entity_poly.pdbx_seq_one_letter_code
_entity_poly.pdbx_strand_id
1 'polypeptide(L)'
;MKQEKIQKHPNGFTFIELIIVIIIVGILGSMVFTRIINNLNPIKVRAAIEQITSDIEQTKALSMAQHDTITIAFNITNDSYSIYNGPTGNQTIMTDYPGSNNGVISFDQTEYSGVDISSASFGNSASLSFDAWGNTIQGGTVTLNTDNIITVQTVTGHWAITTP
;
A
#
# COMPACT_ATOMS: atom_id res chain seq x y z
N MET A 1 -8.94 74.23 21.76
CA MET A 1 -9.18 73.33 20.61
C MET A 1 -9.46 71.94 21.15
N LYS A 2 -10.72 71.47 21.08
CA LYS A 2 -11.13 70.15 21.56
C LYS A 2 -11.04 69.18 20.38
N GLN A 3 -10.14 68.17 20.44
CA GLN A 3 -10.02 67.13 19.45
C GLN A 3 -11.19 66.14 19.66
N GLU A 4 -12.05 66.07 18.65
CA GLU A 4 -13.16 65.12 18.62
C GLU A 4 -12.63 63.76 18.18
N LYS A 5 -12.66 62.77 19.10
CA LYS A 5 -12.24 61.39 18.87
C LYS A 5 -13.35 60.71 18.06
N ILE A 6 -13.12 60.49 16.76
CA ILE A 6 -14.01 59.66 15.92
C ILE A 6 -13.94 58.22 16.40
N GLN A 7 -14.96 57.73 17.08
CA GLN A 7 -15.14 56.34 17.43
C GLN A 7 -15.54 55.59 16.16
N LYS A 8 -14.62 54.78 15.62
CA LYS A 8 -14.93 53.78 14.59
C LYS A 8 -15.75 52.68 15.23
N HIS A 9 -17.04 52.58 14.92
CA HIS A 9 -17.86 51.45 15.27
C HIS A 9 -17.36 50.22 14.49
N PRO A 10 -17.07 49.07 15.13
CA PRO A 10 -16.76 47.85 14.38
C PRO A 10 -18.03 47.41 13.67
N ASN A 11 -17.96 47.30 12.34
CA ASN A 11 -19.04 46.73 11.53
C ASN A 11 -19.17 45.23 11.86
N GLY A 12 -20.26 44.85 12.50
CA GLY A 12 -20.61 43.45 12.72
C GLY A 12 -21.10 42.81 11.43
N PHE A 13 -20.86 41.50 11.29
CA PHE A 13 -21.39 40.72 10.18
C PHE A 13 -22.92 40.72 10.18
N THR A 14 -23.50 40.86 9.01
CA THR A 14 -24.96 40.75 8.82
C THR A 14 -25.35 39.27 8.75
N PHE A 15 -26.58 38.92 9.19
CA PHE A 15 -27.12 37.61 9.09
C PHE A 15 -27.12 37.03 7.67
N ILE A 16 -27.41 37.89 6.67
CA ILE A 16 -27.40 37.50 5.27
C ILE A 16 -25.98 37.15 4.78
N GLU A 17 -24.97 37.86 5.25
CA GLU A 17 -23.59 37.64 4.87
C GLU A 17 -23.10 36.27 5.41
N LEU A 18 -23.53 35.88 6.60
CA LEU A 18 -23.26 34.55 7.17
C LEU A 18 -23.92 33.44 6.33
N ILE A 19 -25.17 33.62 5.90
CA ILE A 19 -25.86 32.63 5.04
C ILE A 19 -25.13 32.48 3.70
N ILE A 20 -24.71 33.59 3.06
CA ILE A 20 -23.98 33.51 1.79
C ILE A 20 -22.66 32.78 1.95
N VAL A 21 -21.93 32.99 3.04
CA VAL A 21 -20.66 32.33 3.31
C VAL A 21 -20.85 30.82 3.46
N ILE A 22 -21.84 30.35 4.24
CA ILE A 22 -22.08 28.91 4.41
C ILE A 22 -22.52 28.21 3.10
N ILE A 23 -23.29 28.91 2.23
CA ILE A 23 -23.66 28.39 0.92
C ILE A 23 -22.42 28.22 0.03
N ILE A 24 -21.56 29.23 -0.04
CA ILE A 24 -20.32 29.18 -0.84
C ILE A 24 -19.41 28.07 -0.34
N VAL A 25 -19.20 27.98 0.98
CA VAL A 25 -18.38 26.92 1.60
C VAL A 25 -18.97 25.52 1.32
N GLY A 26 -20.29 25.38 1.35
CA GLY A 26 -20.99 24.13 1.02
C GLY A 26 -20.77 23.70 -0.43
N ILE A 27 -20.85 24.62 -1.39
CA ILE A 27 -20.62 24.35 -2.81
C ILE A 27 -19.16 23.99 -3.07
N LEU A 28 -18.21 24.76 -2.53
CA LEU A 28 -16.78 24.48 -2.68
C LEU A 28 -16.40 23.16 -2.01
N GLY A 29 -16.93 22.87 -0.81
CA GLY A 29 -16.70 21.61 -0.09
C GLY A 29 -17.17 20.40 -0.88
N SER A 30 -18.32 20.48 -1.54
CA SER A 30 -18.84 19.36 -2.35
C SER A 30 -17.94 19.03 -3.55
N MET A 31 -17.35 20.04 -4.21
CA MET A 31 -16.44 19.84 -5.34
C MET A 31 -15.11 19.20 -4.92
N VAL A 32 -14.59 19.55 -3.76
CA VAL A 32 -13.34 18.97 -3.22
C VAL A 32 -13.55 17.53 -2.82
N PHE A 33 -14.67 17.22 -2.18
CA PHE A 33 -14.98 15.88 -1.71
C PHE A 33 -15.03 14.83 -2.82
N THR A 34 -15.65 15.16 -3.96
CA THR A 34 -15.73 14.26 -5.13
C THR A 34 -14.35 13.98 -5.76
N ARG A 35 -13.43 14.93 -5.74
CA ARG A 35 -12.07 14.74 -6.27
C ARG A 35 -11.20 13.86 -5.38
N ILE A 36 -11.36 13.93 -4.07
CA ILE A 36 -10.60 13.10 -3.12
C ILE A 36 -10.96 11.62 -3.30
N ILE A 37 -12.25 11.29 -3.42
CA ILE A 37 -12.72 9.89 -3.55
C ILE A 37 -12.18 9.24 -4.84
N ASN A 38 -12.16 9.96 -5.96
CA ASN A 38 -11.72 9.42 -7.25
C ASN A 38 -10.19 9.19 -7.33
N ASN A 39 -9.39 9.82 -6.47
CA ASN A 39 -7.93 9.71 -6.46
C ASN A 39 -7.39 8.76 -5.38
N LEU A 40 -8.23 8.03 -4.63
CA LEU A 40 -7.77 7.13 -3.59
C LEU A 40 -7.18 5.81 -4.14
N ASN A 41 -7.65 5.33 -5.30
CA ASN A 41 -7.17 4.07 -5.88
C ASN A 41 -5.66 4.09 -6.21
N PRO A 42 -5.09 5.11 -6.87
CA PRO A 42 -3.65 5.15 -7.13
C PRO A 42 -2.82 5.19 -5.84
N ILE A 43 -3.32 5.86 -4.80
CA ILE A 43 -2.63 5.96 -3.50
C ILE A 43 -2.62 4.59 -2.82
N LYS A 44 -3.73 3.86 -2.86
CA LYS A 44 -3.84 2.51 -2.29
C LYS A 44 -2.98 1.49 -3.02
N VAL A 45 -2.96 1.54 -4.35
CA VAL A 45 -2.08 0.68 -5.15
C VAL A 45 -0.62 0.96 -4.82
N ARG A 46 -0.24 2.22 -4.69
CA ARG A 46 1.12 2.59 -4.30
C ARG A 46 1.47 2.09 -2.89
N ALA A 47 0.58 2.23 -1.93
CA ALA A 47 0.77 1.69 -0.58
C ALA A 47 0.93 0.16 -0.60
N ALA A 48 0.14 -0.55 -1.40
CA ALA A 48 0.28 -2.00 -1.57
C ALA A 48 1.60 -2.40 -2.22
N ILE A 49 2.09 -1.65 -3.22
CA ILE A 49 3.41 -1.85 -3.82
C ILE A 49 4.52 -1.65 -2.77
N GLU A 50 4.45 -0.57 -2.00
CA GLU A 50 5.40 -0.27 -0.93
C GLU A 50 5.39 -1.37 0.15
N GLN A 51 4.22 -1.91 0.50
CA GLN A 51 4.08 -3.05 1.41
C GLN A 51 4.75 -4.31 0.86
N ILE A 52 4.42 -4.73 -0.37
CA ILE A 52 5.02 -5.93 -0.98
C ILE A 52 6.55 -5.79 -1.10
N THR A 53 7.04 -4.64 -1.56
CA THR A 53 8.49 -4.43 -1.72
C THR A 53 9.23 -4.41 -0.39
N SER A 54 8.63 -3.82 0.65
CA SER A 54 9.15 -3.88 2.01
C SER A 54 9.20 -5.32 2.54
N ASP A 55 8.16 -6.11 2.28
CA ASP A 55 8.10 -7.50 2.72
C ASP A 55 9.07 -8.40 1.94
N ILE A 56 9.34 -8.10 0.66
CA ILE A 56 10.40 -8.76 -0.11
C ILE A 56 11.77 -8.53 0.56
N GLU A 57 12.10 -7.29 0.89
CA GLU A 57 13.37 -6.96 1.57
C GLU A 57 13.45 -7.58 2.97
N GLN A 58 12.37 -7.53 3.73
CA GLN A 58 12.31 -8.13 5.06
C GLN A 58 12.44 -9.65 5.01
N THR A 59 11.77 -10.31 4.07
CA THR A 59 11.83 -11.76 3.87
C THR A 59 13.25 -12.20 3.48
N LYS A 60 13.90 -11.43 2.61
CA LYS A 60 15.31 -11.63 2.26
C LYS A 60 16.22 -11.48 3.49
N ALA A 61 16.03 -10.43 4.29
CA ALA A 61 16.82 -10.23 5.51
C ALA A 61 16.60 -11.34 6.54
N LEU A 62 15.36 -11.82 6.68
CA LEU A 62 15.01 -12.92 7.56
C LEU A 62 15.66 -14.24 7.12
N SER A 63 15.70 -14.55 5.82
CA SER A 63 16.34 -15.78 5.32
C SER A 63 17.83 -15.80 5.66
N MET A 64 18.52 -14.68 5.57
CA MET A 64 19.92 -14.56 5.98
C MET A 64 20.08 -14.65 7.50
N ALA A 65 19.19 -14.03 8.27
CA ALA A 65 19.27 -14.02 9.72
C ALA A 65 18.98 -15.39 10.36
N GLN A 66 18.04 -16.14 9.78
CA GLN A 66 17.64 -17.47 10.27
C GLN A 66 18.46 -18.60 9.63
N HIS A 67 19.27 -18.30 8.60
CA HIS A 67 19.98 -19.30 7.80
C HIS A 67 19.06 -20.39 7.26
N ASP A 68 17.84 -20.02 6.86
CA ASP A 68 16.84 -20.94 6.34
C ASP A 68 16.16 -20.34 5.09
N THR A 69 15.43 -21.21 4.37
CA THR A 69 14.64 -20.76 3.22
C THR A 69 13.38 -20.07 3.71
N ILE A 70 13.12 -18.85 3.22
CA ILE A 70 11.88 -18.13 3.49
C ILE A 70 11.16 -17.84 2.19
N THR A 71 9.85 -18.07 2.18
CA THR A 71 9.02 -18.00 0.98
C THR A 71 7.83 -17.06 1.19
N ILE A 72 7.59 -16.17 0.23
CA ILE A 72 6.36 -15.40 0.07
C ILE A 72 5.48 -16.16 -0.92
N ALA A 73 4.32 -16.63 -0.46
CA ALA A 73 3.34 -17.31 -1.32
C ALA A 73 2.15 -16.39 -1.59
N PHE A 74 1.93 -16.03 -2.85
CA PHE A 74 0.83 -15.17 -3.28
C PHE A 74 -0.43 -15.99 -3.56
N ASN A 75 -1.57 -15.50 -3.09
CA ASN A 75 -2.89 -16.04 -3.36
C ASN A 75 -3.69 -15.04 -4.17
N ILE A 76 -3.73 -15.26 -5.48
CA ILE A 76 -4.39 -14.39 -6.47
C ILE A 76 -5.91 -14.37 -6.27
N THR A 77 -6.49 -15.46 -5.79
CA THR A 77 -7.96 -15.58 -5.60
C THR A 77 -8.46 -14.72 -4.45
N ASN A 78 -7.63 -14.55 -3.42
CA ASN A 78 -8.02 -13.85 -2.18
C ASN A 78 -7.23 -12.54 -1.99
N ASP A 79 -6.57 -12.02 -3.02
CA ASP A 79 -5.77 -10.80 -2.98
C ASP A 79 -4.89 -10.70 -1.72
N SER A 80 -4.13 -11.77 -1.47
CA SER A 80 -3.36 -11.94 -0.24
C SER A 80 -2.04 -12.64 -0.49
N TYR A 81 -1.15 -12.59 0.48
CA TYR A 81 0.05 -13.41 0.50
C TYR A 81 0.41 -13.80 1.93
N SER A 82 1.21 -14.84 2.05
CA SER A 82 1.67 -15.36 3.34
C SER A 82 3.15 -15.63 3.29
N ILE A 83 3.80 -15.52 4.46
CA ILE A 83 5.22 -15.77 4.62
C ILE A 83 5.40 -17.12 5.31
N TYR A 84 6.26 -17.95 4.74
CA TYR A 84 6.57 -19.28 5.24
C TYR A 84 8.05 -19.42 5.53
N ASN A 85 8.37 -20.09 6.63
CA ASN A 85 9.71 -20.55 6.96
C ASN A 85 9.87 -22.03 6.60
N GLY A 86 11.03 -22.41 6.07
CA GLY A 86 11.38 -23.77 5.69
C GLY A 86 11.37 -24.04 4.19
N PRO A 87 12.03 -25.13 3.77
CA PRO A 87 12.12 -25.52 2.37
C PRO A 87 10.77 -26.00 1.82
N THR A 88 10.62 -25.94 0.50
CA THR A 88 9.41 -26.39 -0.20
C THR A 88 9.05 -27.83 0.21
N GLY A 89 7.81 -28.03 0.65
CA GLY A 89 7.29 -29.31 1.12
C GLY A 89 7.37 -29.52 2.64
N ASN A 90 8.10 -28.67 3.38
CA ASN A 90 8.13 -28.65 4.84
C ASN A 90 8.08 -27.22 5.38
N GLN A 91 7.14 -26.42 4.86
CA GLN A 91 7.00 -25.01 5.18
C GLN A 91 6.05 -24.79 6.35
N THR A 92 6.41 -23.87 7.23
CA THR A 92 5.56 -23.43 8.34
C THR A 92 5.22 -21.95 8.16
N ILE A 93 3.94 -21.60 8.25
CA ILE A 93 3.49 -20.20 8.16
C ILE A 93 4.04 -19.39 9.34
N MET A 94 4.56 -18.21 9.07
CA MET A 94 5.07 -17.29 10.07
C MET A 94 3.92 -16.43 10.62
N THR A 95 3.23 -16.95 11.64
CA THR A 95 2.05 -16.28 12.24
C THR A 95 2.36 -14.93 12.88
N ASP A 96 3.60 -14.73 13.33
CA ASP A 96 4.06 -13.51 14.02
C ASP A 96 4.74 -12.51 13.04
N TYR A 97 4.56 -12.71 11.72
CA TYR A 97 5.13 -11.79 10.74
C TYR A 97 4.49 -10.40 10.88
N PRO A 98 5.29 -9.31 10.92
CA PRO A 98 4.79 -7.94 11.09
C PRO A 98 3.75 -7.56 10.03
N GLY A 99 2.66 -6.94 10.44
CA GLY A 99 1.58 -6.52 9.55
C GLY A 99 0.65 -7.64 9.08
N SER A 100 0.93 -8.90 9.44
CA SER A 100 0.06 -10.03 9.10
C SER A 100 -1.03 -10.27 10.14
N ASN A 101 -2.12 -10.88 9.71
CA ASN A 101 -3.13 -11.48 10.58
C ASN A 101 -2.96 -13.00 10.51
N ASN A 102 -2.39 -13.61 11.56
CA ASN A 102 -2.04 -15.04 11.60
C ASN A 102 -1.19 -15.50 10.40
N GLY A 103 -0.21 -14.69 9.98
CA GLY A 103 0.68 -14.97 8.85
C GLY A 103 0.11 -14.65 7.47
N VAL A 104 -1.07 -14.05 7.38
CA VAL A 104 -1.69 -13.63 6.12
C VAL A 104 -1.73 -12.11 6.03
N ILE A 105 -1.26 -11.56 4.94
CA ILE A 105 -1.39 -10.15 4.59
C ILE A 105 -2.39 -10.08 3.44
N SER A 106 -3.54 -9.43 3.68
CA SER A 106 -4.65 -9.35 2.73
C SER A 106 -4.87 -7.92 2.25
N PHE A 107 -5.15 -7.74 0.96
CA PHE A 107 -5.53 -6.47 0.35
C PHE A 107 -7.05 -6.24 0.33
N ASP A 108 -7.86 -7.17 0.81
CA ASP A 108 -9.30 -6.98 1.02
C ASP A 108 -9.65 -6.01 2.16
N GLN A 109 -8.64 -5.57 2.92
CA GLN A 109 -8.85 -4.61 4.01
C GLN A 109 -9.16 -3.21 3.50
N THR A 110 -9.85 -2.41 4.32
CA THR A 110 -10.28 -1.04 3.97
C THR A 110 -9.13 -0.16 3.46
N GLU A 111 -7.91 -0.38 3.99
CA GLU A 111 -6.70 0.33 3.63
C GLU A 111 -6.30 0.11 2.16
N TYR A 112 -6.45 -1.11 1.65
CA TYR A 112 -6.09 -1.51 0.30
C TYR A 112 -7.29 -1.78 -0.60
N SER A 113 -8.51 -1.45 -0.18
CA SER A 113 -9.72 -1.80 -0.94
C SER A 113 -9.67 -1.32 -2.39
N GLY A 114 -9.84 -2.24 -3.35
CA GLY A 114 -9.69 -2.00 -4.78
C GLY A 114 -8.28 -2.25 -5.32
N VAL A 115 -7.39 -2.82 -4.51
CA VAL A 115 -6.12 -3.39 -4.96
C VAL A 115 -6.31 -4.89 -5.18
N ASP A 116 -5.94 -5.35 -6.35
CA ASP A 116 -6.11 -6.71 -6.85
C ASP A 116 -4.73 -7.28 -7.24
N ILE A 117 -4.40 -8.49 -6.79
CA ILE A 117 -3.22 -9.21 -7.25
C ILE A 117 -3.60 -9.96 -8.54
N SER A 118 -3.46 -9.29 -9.67
CA SER A 118 -3.87 -9.83 -10.97
C SER A 118 -3.05 -11.04 -11.40
N SER A 119 -1.77 -11.08 -11.04
CA SER A 119 -0.89 -12.22 -11.30
C SER A 119 0.32 -12.25 -10.39
N ALA A 120 0.85 -13.44 -10.14
CA ALA A 120 2.15 -13.65 -9.53
C ALA A 120 2.81 -14.85 -10.22
N SER A 121 4.03 -14.67 -10.72
CA SER A 121 4.74 -15.72 -11.47
C SER A 121 6.23 -15.66 -11.15
N PHE A 122 6.71 -16.69 -10.46
CA PHE A 122 8.12 -16.90 -10.12
C PHE A 122 8.50 -18.32 -10.61
N GLY A 123 9.05 -18.39 -11.82
CA GLY A 123 9.22 -19.67 -12.53
C GLY A 123 7.87 -20.33 -12.82
N ASN A 124 7.59 -21.46 -12.18
CA ASN A 124 6.34 -22.22 -12.36
C ASN A 124 5.36 -22.11 -11.18
N SER A 125 5.57 -21.16 -10.27
CA SER A 125 4.74 -20.99 -9.07
C SER A 125 4.41 -19.54 -8.80
N ALA A 126 3.40 -19.30 -7.94
CA ALA A 126 3.09 -17.97 -7.41
C ALA A 126 3.86 -17.71 -6.09
N SER A 127 5.10 -18.22 -5.96
CA SER A 127 5.86 -18.14 -4.73
C SER A 127 7.28 -17.66 -4.98
N LEU A 128 7.67 -16.60 -4.26
CA LEU A 128 9.02 -16.04 -4.25
C LEU A 128 9.77 -16.62 -3.05
N SER A 129 10.88 -17.32 -3.29
CA SER A 129 11.68 -17.95 -2.24
C SER A 129 13.10 -17.39 -2.21
N PHE A 130 13.60 -17.16 -1.00
CA PHE A 130 14.96 -16.79 -0.72
C PHE A 130 15.67 -17.94 0.00
N ASP A 131 16.90 -18.23 -0.41
CA ASP A 131 17.76 -19.20 0.25
C ASP A 131 18.38 -18.63 1.54
N ALA A 132 19.11 -19.45 2.29
CA ALA A 132 19.79 -19.05 3.52
C ALA A 132 20.85 -17.93 3.36
N TRP A 133 21.19 -17.56 2.14
CA TRP A 133 22.12 -16.50 1.79
C TRP A 133 21.43 -15.24 1.30
N GLY A 134 20.08 -15.25 1.23
CA GLY A 134 19.27 -14.16 0.70
C GLY A 134 19.23 -14.09 -0.82
N ASN A 135 19.67 -15.15 -1.53
CA ASN A 135 19.52 -15.20 -2.97
C ASN A 135 18.12 -15.67 -3.33
N THR A 136 17.53 -15.08 -4.36
CA THR A 136 16.28 -15.59 -4.92
C THR A 136 16.52 -16.89 -5.67
N ILE A 137 15.73 -17.90 -5.35
CA ILE A 137 15.78 -19.21 -6.04
C ILE A 137 15.29 -19.04 -7.48
N GLN A 138 14.24 -18.26 -7.67
CA GLN A 138 13.70 -17.91 -8.99
C GLN A 138 13.19 -16.47 -8.98
N GLY A 139 13.59 -15.69 -9.99
CA GLY A 139 13.03 -14.37 -10.26
C GLY A 139 11.65 -14.46 -10.90
N GLY A 140 10.95 -13.33 -10.93
CA GLY A 140 9.62 -13.29 -11.51
C GLY A 140 8.94 -11.95 -11.32
N THR A 141 7.61 -11.95 -11.45
CA THR A 141 6.81 -10.74 -11.38
C THR A 141 5.56 -10.93 -10.53
N VAL A 142 5.16 -9.84 -9.86
CA VAL A 142 3.82 -9.67 -9.27
C VAL A 142 3.18 -8.47 -9.95
N THR A 143 1.94 -8.63 -10.41
CA THR A 143 1.17 -7.56 -11.05
C THR A 143 0.00 -7.18 -10.16
N LEU A 144 -0.11 -5.89 -9.85
CA LEU A 144 -1.24 -5.31 -9.14
C LEU A 144 -2.11 -4.52 -10.08
N ASN A 145 -3.39 -4.74 -9.99
CA ASN A 145 -4.41 -4.14 -10.87
C ASN A 145 -4.04 -4.37 -12.32
N THR A 146 -3.75 -4.66 -13.17
CA THR A 146 -3.35 -4.87 -14.58
C THR A 146 -2.03 -4.22 -14.98
N ASP A 147 -1.64 -3.10 -14.34
CA ASP A 147 -0.61 -2.21 -14.93
C ASP A 147 0.62 -1.99 -14.05
N ASN A 148 0.55 -2.35 -12.77
CA ASN A 148 1.65 -2.11 -11.83
C ASN A 148 2.41 -3.41 -11.61
N ILE A 149 3.62 -3.50 -12.16
CA ILE A 149 4.41 -4.72 -12.16
C ILE A 149 5.63 -4.54 -11.24
N ILE A 150 5.76 -5.42 -10.25
CA ILE A 150 6.96 -5.58 -9.44
C ILE A 150 7.74 -6.74 -10.03
N THR A 151 8.92 -6.47 -10.55
CA THR A 151 9.84 -7.48 -11.10
C THR A 151 10.95 -7.76 -10.10
N VAL A 152 11.16 -9.03 -9.77
CA VAL A 152 12.25 -9.49 -8.88
C VAL A 152 13.25 -10.28 -9.70
N GLN A 153 14.53 -9.88 -9.64
CA GLN A 153 15.60 -10.51 -10.41
C GLN A 153 16.05 -11.81 -9.73
N THR A 154 16.37 -12.79 -10.55
CA THR A 154 16.95 -14.07 -10.10
C THR A 154 18.33 -13.81 -9.47
N VAL A 155 18.68 -14.59 -8.46
CA VAL A 155 19.94 -14.58 -7.70
C VAL A 155 20.04 -13.38 -6.75
N THR A 156 19.93 -12.15 -7.24
CA THR A 156 20.16 -10.96 -6.39
C THR A 156 18.96 -10.59 -5.54
N GLY A 157 17.74 -10.99 -5.95
CA GLY A 157 16.51 -10.54 -5.33
C GLY A 157 16.26 -9.03 -5.45
N HIS A 158 17.01 -8.34 -6.33
CA HIS A 158 16.76 -6.93 -6.60
C HIS A 158 15.42 -6.79 -7.31
N TRP A 159 14.63 -5.83 -6.90
CA TRP A 159 13.33 -5.57 -7.49
C TRP A 159 13.29 -4.23 -8.21
N ALA A 160 12.42 -4.14 -9.20
CA ALA A 160 12.11 -2.92 -9.93
C ALA A 160 10.60 -2.81 -10.12
N ILE A 161 10.09 -1.60 -10.12
CA ILE A 161 8.66 -1.31 -10.32
C ILE A 161 8.49 -0.70 -11.71
N THR A 162 7.53 -1.23 -12.46
CA THR A 162 7.04 -0.62 -13.69
C THR A 162 5.58 -0.21 -13.46
N THR A 163 5.30 1.09 -13.57
CA THR A 163 3.95 1.67 -13.51
C THR A 163 3.64 2.28 -14.88
N PRO A 164 2.35 2.40 -15.26
CA PRO A 164 1.94 3.02 -16.53
C PRO A 164 2.33 4.48 -16.64
#